data_64aedea1e2246b7550ca45e6f31fa727
#
_entry.id   64aedea1e2246b7550ca45e6f31fa727
#
_cell.length_a   1.000
_cell.length_b   1.000
_cell.length_c   1.000
_cell.angle_alpha   90.00
_cell.angle_beta   90.00
_cell.angle_gamma   90.00
#
_symmetry.space_group_name_H-M   'P 1'
#
loop_
_entity.id
_entity.type
_entity.pdbx_description
1 polymer ?
#
loop_
_entity_poly.entity_id
_entity_poly.type
_entity_poly.pdbx_seq_one_letter_code
_entity_poly.pdbx_strand_id
1 'polypeptide(L)'
;MANEMKKADAVIVGFGWAGAIMAKELTEAGLNVVALERGPHRDTYPDGSYPQSIDELTYNIRKKLFQDLSKSTVTIRHDASQTAVPYRQLAAFLPGTGTGGAGLHWSGVHFRVDPTELRQRSHYEERYGKNFIPEGMTIQDFGVTYDELEPFFDKAEKVFGTSGTPWSIKGQVVGKESGGNPFAPDRSDKFPLPAQKRTYSAQLFAEAAKSVGYHPYDLPSANTSGPYTNPYGAQMGPCNFCGYCSGYACYMYSKASPNVNILPALRQEPKFELRNNSYVLRVNLTDDKKRATGVTYVDAQGREVVQPADLVILSAFQFHNVHLMLLSGIGKPYNPITNEGTVGRNFAYQNISTLKALFDKNTTTNPFIGAGGAGVGVDDFNADNFDHGPHGFVGG
;
A
#
# COMPACT_ATOMS: atom_id res chain seq x y z
N MET A 1 10.53 -35.79 10.31
CA MET A 1 10.65 -35.29 8.93
C MET A 1 9.53 -34.28 8.74
N ALA A 2 9.81 -33.12 8.15
CA ALA A 2 8.77 -32.13 7.84
C ALA A 2 7.75 -32.76 6.85
N ASN A 3 6.47 -32.44 7.03
CA ASN A 3 5.44 -32.88 6.09
C ASN A 3 5.62 -32.12 4.78
N GLU A 4 5.79 -32.85 3.68
CA GLU A 4 5.89 -32.26 2.35
C GLU A 4 4.52 -32.25 1.68
N MET A 5 4.14 -31.07 1.16
CA MET A 5 2.89 -30.86 0.45
C MET A 5 3.06 -31.14 -1.06
N LYS A 6 1.93 -31.34 -1.74
CA LYS A 6 1.94 -31.40 -3.21
C LYS A 6 2.56 -30.12 -3.78
N LYS A 7 3.43 -30.27 -4.78
CA LYS A 7 4.08 -29.16 -5.47
C LYS A 7 3.03 -28.24 -6.14
N ALA A 8 3.19 -26.94 -5.94
CA ALA A 8 2.46 -25.88 -6.65
C ALA A 8 3.30 -25.30 -7.80
N ASP A 9 2.68 -24.60 -8.74
CA ASP A 9 3.42 -23.84 -9.75
C ASP A 9 4.00 -22.58 -9.12
N ALA A 10 3.22 -21.92 -8.23
CA ALA A 10 3.69 -20.75 -7.48
C ALA A 10 3.28 -20.82 -6.01
N VAL A 11 4.19 -20.37 -5.13
CA VAL A 11 3.89 -20.08 -3.73
C VAL A 11 4.09 -18.60 -3.46
N ILE A 12 3.10 -17.98 -2.81
CA ILE A 12 3.10 -16.56 -2.45
C ILE A 12 3.19 -16.44 -0.94
N VAL A 13 4.18 -15.71 -0.44
CA VAL A 13 4.41 -15.48 0.98
C VAL A 13 3.81 -14.13 1.37
N GLY A 14 2.70 -14.16 2.10
CA GLY A 14 1.90 -12.99 2.50
C GLY A 14 0.72 -12.71 1.57
N PHE A 15 -0.46 -12.50 2.16
CA PHE A 15 -1.71 -12.24 1.44
C PHE A 15 -2.24 -10.82 1.74
N GLY A 16 -1.38 -9.81 1.51
CA GLY A 16 -1.75 -8.40 1.41
C GLY A 16 -2.11 -8.03 -0.04
N TRP A 17 -2.10 -6.74 -0.38
CA TRP A 17 -2.42 -6.26 -1.74
C TRP A 17 -1.58 -6.92 -2.83
N ALA A 18 -0.25 -6.89 -2.68
CA ALA A 18 0.64 -7.46 -3.69
C ALA A 18 0.40 -8.96 -3.86
N GLY A 19 0.32 -9.71 -2.74
CA GLY A 19 0.09 -11.15 -2.80
C GLY A 19 -1.27 -11.53 -3.41
N ALA A 20 -2.32 -10.78 -3.09
CA ALA A 20 -3.65 -11.03 -3.65
C ALA A 20 -3.73 -10.74 -5.16
N ILE A 21 -3.11 -9.63 -5.61
CA ILE A 21 -3.03 -9.30 -7.05
C ILE A 21 -2.25 -10.37 -7.80
N MET A 22 -1.05 -10.72 -7.30
CA MET A 22 -0.24 -11.78 -7.91
C MET A 22 -0.96 -13.13 -7.95
N ALA A 23 -1.66 -13.49 -6.87
CA ALA A 23 -2.46 -14.71 -6.85
C ALA A 23 -3.51 -14.71 -7.95
N LYS A 24 -4.22 -13.59 -8.14
CA LYS A 24 -5.27 -13.49 -9.15
C LYS A 24 -4.70 -13.58 -10.57
N GLU A 25 -3.66 -12.81 -10.88
CA GLU A 25 -3.02 -12.82 -12.20
C GLU A 25 -2.43 -14.20 -12.56
N LEU A 26 -1.74 -14.85 -11.62
CA LEU A 26 -1.14 -16.18 -11.86
C LEU A 26 -2.21 -17.27 -12.00
N THR A 27 -3.27 -17.20 -11.22
CA THR A 27 -4.38 -18.16 -11.30
C THR A 27 -5.14 -18.02 -12.63
N GLU A 28 -5.37 -16.78 -13.09
CA GLU A 28 -5.95 -16.51 -14.41
C GLU A 28 -5.06 -17.00 -15.55
N ALA A 29 -3.74 -16.92 -15.36
CA ALA A 29 -2.78 -17.53 -16.29
C ALA A 29 -2.77 -19.07 -16.26
N GLY A 30 -3.60 -19.68 -15.42
CA GLY A 30 -3.77 -21.13 -15.33
C GLY A 30 -2.83 -21.87 -14.40
N LEU A 31 -2.06 -21.16 -13.56
CA LEU A 31 -1.13 -21.75 -12.61
C LEU A 31 -1.85 -22.20 -11.33
N ASN A 32 -1.33 -23.27 -10.70
CA ASN A 32 -1.71 -23.69 -9.35
C ASN A 32 -0.97 -22.84 -8.33
N VAL A 33 -1.70 -22.02 -7.57
CA VAL A 33 -1.16 -21.02 -6.68
C VAL A 33 -1.52 -21.32 -5.23
N VAL A 34 -0.51 -21.36 -4.35
CA VAL A 34 -0.68 -21.45 -2.90
C VAL A 34 -0.22 -20.15 -2.26
N ALA A 35 -1.10 -19.46 -1.56
CA ALA A 35 -0.77 -18.29 -0.77
C ALA A 35 -0.68 -18.66 0.72
N LEU A 36 0.40 -18.27 1.38
CA LEU A 36 0.67 -18.51 2.80
C LEU A 36 0.61 -17.20 3.56
N GLU A 37 -0.39 -17.06 4.43
CA GLU A 37 -0.55 -15.90 5.29
C GLU A 37 -0.27 -16.29 6.74
N ARG A 38 0.65 -15.58 7.40
CA ARG A 38 1.04 -15.92 8.79
C ARG A 38 -0.05 -15.67 9.81
N GLY A 39 -0.87 -14.65 9.56
CA GLY A 39 -1.94 -14.27 10.47
C GLY A 39 -3.22 -15.08 10.27
N PRO A 40 -4.23 -14.85 11.13
CA PRO A 40 -5.49 -15.56 11.05
C PRO A 40 -6.30 -15.13 9.82
N HIS A 41 -7.32 -15.93 9.53
CA HIS A 41 -8.35 -15.50 8.58
C HIS A 41 -9.01 -14.20 9.08
N ARG A 42 -9.18 -13.25 8.17
CA ARG A 42 -9.90 -12.00 8.38
C ARG A 42 -10.93 -11.83 7.28
N ASP A 43 -12.07 -11.26 7.63
CA ASP A 43 -13.09 -10.91 6.63
C ASP A 43 -13.72 -9.55 6.98
N THR A 44 -14.41 -8.95 6.02
CA THR A 44 -15.11 -7.68 6.22
C THR A 44 -16.12 -7.80 7.37
N TYR A 45 -16.84 -8.91 7.44
CA TYR A 45 -17.65 -9.29 8.59
C TYR A 45 -17.07 -10.60 9.19
N PRO A 46 -16.83 -10.71 10.52
CA PRO A 46 -17.15 -9.71 11.55
C PRO A 46 -16.04 -8.67 11.82
N ASP A 47 -14.87 -8.79 11.20
CA ASP A 47 -13.70 -7.96 11.57
C ASP A 47 -13.90 -6.46 11.27
N GLY A 48 -14.73 -6.12 10.27
CA GLY A 48 -15.12 -4.75 9.92
C GLY A 48 -16.42 -4.28 10.55
N SER A 49 -17.05 -5.06 11.41
CA SER A 49 -18.39 -4.78 11.96
C SER A 49 -18.42 -3.69 13.04
N TYR A 50 -17.62 -2.70 12.89
CA TYR A 50 -17.41 -1.60 13.83
C TYR A 50 -18.68 -0.93 14.37
N PRO A 51 -19.75 -0.63 13.60
CA PRO A 51 -20.85 0.16 14.13
C PRO A 51 -21.72 -0.53 15.19
N GLN A 52 -21.49 -1.79 15.44
CA GLN A 52 -22.27 -2.54 16.45
C GLN A 52 -21.82 -2.24 17.89
N SER A 53 -20.69 -1.56 18.06
CA SER A 53 -20.20 -1.16 19.37
C SER A 53 -19.37 0.13 19.26
N ILE A 54 -20.00 1.25 19.60
CA ILE A 54 -19.39 2.59 19.63
C ILE A 54 -18.93 2.84 21.06
N ASP A 55 -17.85 2.20 21.48
CA ASP A 55 -17.26 2.45 22.78
C ASP A 55 -15.73 2.34 22.74
N GLU A 56 -15.06 2.70 23.83
CA GLU A 56 -13.60 2.61 23.93
C GLU A 56 -13.07 1.18 23.77
N LEU A 57 -13.86 0.17 24.06
CA LEU A 57 -13.51 -1.23 23.91
C LEU A 57 -13.45 -1.63 22.44
N THR A 58 -14.23 -0.99 21.60
CA THR A 58 -14.22 -1.20 20.14
C THR A 58 -12.91 -0.76 19.51
N TYR A 59 -12.25 0.25 20.05
CA TYR A 59 -10.91 0.64 19.63
C TYR A 59 -9.87 -0.47 19.82
N ASN A 60 -10.13 -1.43 20.69
CA ASN A 60 -9.28 -2.60 20.86
C ASN A 60 -9.34 -3.57 19.67
N ILE A 61 -10.43 -3.60 18.91
CA ILE A 61 -10.55 -4.44 17.70
C ILE A 61 -9.52 -3.98 16.67
N ARG A 62 -9.25 -2.68 16.58
CA ARG A 62 -8.20 -2.10 15.76
C ARG A 62 -6.86 -2.80 15.96
N LYS A 63 -6.47 -3.08 17.21
CA LYS A 63 -5.19 -3.74 17.52
C LYS A 63 -5.07 -5.15 16.95
N LYS A 64 -6.20 -5.83 16.71
CA LYS A 64 -6.20 -7.18 16.12
C LYS A 64 -5.84 -7.18 14.63
N LEU A 65 -5.95 -6.05 13.95
CA LEU A 65 -5.58 -5.90 12.54
C LEU A 65 -4.07 -5.67 12.36
N PHE A 66 -3.38 -5.24 13.40
CA PHE A 66 -1.97 -4.94 13.36
C PHE A 66 -1.12 -6.13 13.83
N GLN A 67 0.11 -6.12 13.35
CA GLN A 67 1.15 -7.02 13.83
C GLN A 67 1.40 -6.80 15.33
N ASP A 68 1.50 -7.90 16.07
CA ASP A 68 1.93 -7.87 17.47
C ASP A 68 3.43 -7.58 17.56
N LEU A 69 3.79 -6.37 17.93
CA LEU A 69 5.18 -5.93 18.05
C LEU A 69 5.96 -6.62 19.18
N SER A 70 5.27 -7.27 20.13
CA SER A 70 5.94 -8.09 21.13
C SER A 70 6.56 -9.36 20.53
N LYS A 71 6.00 -9.82 19.40
CA LYS A 71 6.45 -11.04 18.69
C LYS A 71 7.24 -10.72 17.42
N SER A 72 6.97 -9.59 16.80
CA SER A 72 7.58 -9.19 15.53
C SER A 72 8.08 -7.76 15.65
N THR A 73 9.25 -7.58 16.22
CA THR A 73 9.87 -6.27 16.42
C THR A 73 10.52 -5.77 15.14
N VAL A 74 10.47 -4.46 14.94
CA VAL A 74 11.31 -3.74 13.97
C VAL A 74 12.42 -3.06 14.74
N THR A 75 13.66 -3.26 14.34
CA THR A 75 14.82 -2.66 14.97
C THR A 75 15.30 -1.50 14.10
N ILE A 76 15.44 -0.31 14.69
CA ILE A 76 15.85 0.91 14.00
C ILE A 76 17.14 1.42 14.61
N ARG A 77 18.10 1.80 13.75
CA ARG A 77 19.28 2.58 14.08
C ARG A 77 19.63 3.48 12.90
N HIS A 78 20.18 4.66 13.14
CA HIS A 78 20.54 5.61 12.09
C HIS A 78 21.86 5.29 11.41
N ASP A 79 22.79 4.69 12.15
CA ASP A 79 24.09 4.29 11.65
C ASP A 79 24.64 3.05 12.38
N ALA A 80 25.79 2.56 11.95
CA ALA A 80 26.41 1.35 12.49
C ALA A 80 26.98 1.53 13.91
N SER A 81 27.22 2.75 14.35
CA SER A 81 27.77 3.03 15.70
C SER A 81 26.70 2.94 16.79
N GLN A 82 25.42 3.03 16.40
CA GLN A 82 24.30 2.99 17.36
C GLN A 82 23.86 1.56 17.63
N THR A 83 23.51 1.29 18.89
CA THR A 83 22.86 0.03 19.24
C THR A 83 21.47 -0.02 18.63
N ALA A 84 21.17 -1.07 17.91
CA ALA A 84 19.84 -1.29 17.35
C ALA A 84 18.84 -1.54 18.50
N VAL A 85 17.75 -0.77 18.51
CA VAL A 85 16.72 -0.83 19.55
C VAL A 85 15.40 -1.31 18.94
N PRO A 86 14.71 -2.28 19.57
CA PRO A 86 13.42 -2.73 19.06
C PRO A 86 12.40 -1.59 19.02
N TYR A 87 11.79 -1.39 17.87
CA TYR A 87 10.69 -0.45 17.72
C TYR A 87 9.40 -1.09 18.22
N ARG A 88 8.89 -0.62 19.36
CA ARG A 88 7.74 -1.20 20.04
C ARG A 88 6.48 -0.32 20.03
N GLN A 89 6.57 0.84 19.39
CA GLN A 89 5.43 1.76 19.29
C GLN A 89 4.77 1.63 17.91
N LEU A 90 3.46 1.54 17.88
CA LEU A 90 2.65 1.57 16.67
C LEU A 90 2.53 3.02 16.17
N ALA A 91 3.59 3.65 15.70
CA ALA A 91 3.56 5.03 15.25
C ALA A 91 3.88 5.19 13.76
N ALA A 92 5.07 4.84 13.32
CA ALA A 92 5.50 5.06 11.94
C ALA A 92 5.09 3.92 10.99
N PHE A 93 5.08 2.67 11.49
CA PHE A 93 4.75 1.50 10.71
C PHE A 93 3.62 0.72 11.35
N LEU A 94 2.56 0.48 10.60
CA LEU A 94 1.39 -0.29 11.00
C LEU A 94 1.24 -1.53 10.10
N PRO A 95 2.16 -2.51 10.17
CA PRO A 95 2.04 -3.71 9.38
C PRO A 95 0.76 -4.47 9.77
N GLY A 96 -0.02 -4.86 8.77
CA GLY A 96 -1.20 -5.68 9.00
C GLY A 96 -0.84 -7.13 9.33
N THR A 97 -1.77 -7.84 9.96
CA THR A 97 -1.68 -9.28 10.17
C THR A 97 -3.00 -9.96 9.85
N GLY A 98 -2.92 -11.09 9.16
CA GLY A 98 -4.07 -11.84 8.68
C GLY A 98 -4.42 -11.55 7.23
N THR A 99 -5.44 -12.24 6.74
CA THR A 99 -5.92 -12.13 5.37
C THR A 99 -6.16 -10.68 4.97
N GLY A 100 -5.52 -10.21 3.91
CA GLY A 100 -5.62 -8.84 3.44
C GLY A 100 -4.55 -7.88 3.96
N GLY A 101 -3.80 -8.26 5.00
CA GLY A 101 -2.69 -7.49 5.54
C GLY A 101 -3.05 -6.04 5.84
N ALA A 102 -2.15 -5.11 5.56
CA ALA A 102 -2.37 -3.67 5.74
C ALA A 102 -3.49 -3.10 4.85
N GLY A 103 -3.88 -3.80 3.78
CA GLY A 103 -5.02 -3.44 2.94
C GLY A 103 -6.36 -3.37 3.68
N LEU A 104 -6.48 -4.03 4.85
CA LEU A 104 -7.70 -3.91 5.66
C LEU A 104 -7.82 -2.56 6.36
N HIS A 105 -6.71 -1.99 6.82
CA HIS A 105 -6.73 -0.84 7.74
C HIS A 105 -6.11 0.45 7.16
N TRP A 106 -5.75 0.47 5.88
CA TRP A 106 -5.26 1.68 5.22
C TRP A 106 -6.35 2.75 5.09
N SER A 107 -5.97 3.98 4.74
CA SER A 107 -6.90 5.11 4.67
C SER A 107 -7.83 5.05 3.45
N GLY A 108 -7.42 4.40 2.38
CA GLY A 108 -8.15 4.40 1.10
C GLY A 108 -7.76 5.54 0.16
N VAL A 109 -6.80 6.39 0.50
CA VAL A 109 -6.26 7.38 -0.45
C VAL A 109 -5.47 6.64 -1.51
N HIS A 110 -5.75 6.91 -2.79
CA HIS A 110 -5.22 6.11 -3.90
C HIS A 110 -4.66 7.00 -5.00
N PHE A 111 -3.43 7.47 -4.82
CA PHE A 111 -2.71 8.27 -5.80
C PHE A 111 -2.08 7.41 -6.89
N ARG A 112 -1.88 8.00 -8.06
CA ARG A 112 -0.84 7.58 -9.00
C ARG A 112 0.46 8.26 -8.63
N VAL A 113 1.57 7.59 -8.90
CA VAL A 113 2.91 8.16 -8.72
C VAL A 113 3.13 9.28 -9.74
N ASP A 114 3.83 10.34 -9.33
CA ASP A 114 4.28 11.36 -10.27
C ASP A 114 5.37 10.79 -11.20
N PRO A 115 5.37 11.13 -12.51
CA PRO A 115 6.39 10.65 -13.44
C PRO A 115 7.84 10.93 -13.00
N THR A 116 8.08 12.05 -12.29
CA THR A 116 9.41 12.41 -11.79
C THR A 116 9.88 11.50 -10.67
N GLU A 117 8.96 10.98 -9.85
CA GLU A 117 9.29 10.04 -8.76
C GLU A 117 9.85 8.72 -9.28
N LEU A 118 9.46 8.29 -10.48
CA LEU A 118 9.97 7.06 -11.09
C LEU A 118 11.39 7.21 -11.64
N ARG A 119 11.83 8.44 -11.87
CA ARG A 119 13.14 8.76 -12.45
C ARG A 119 13.87 9.86 -11.69
N GLN A 120 13.81 9.80 -10.37
CA GLN A 120 14.32 10.86 -9.49
C GLN A 120 15.78 11.21 -9.73
N ARG A 121 16.64 10.20 -9.94
CA ARG A 121 18.06 10.45 -10.20
C ARG A 121 18.25 11.20 -11.51
N SER A 122 17.75 10.64 -12.61
CA SER A 122 17.85 11.27 -13.94
C SER A 122 17.24 12.65 -13.94
N HIS A 123 16.09 12.82 -13.29
CA HIS A 123 15.39 14.09 -13.20
C HIS A 123 16.22 15.16 -12.49
N TYR A 124 16.82 14.85 -11.34
CA TYR A 124 17.67 15.79 -10.61
C TYR A 124 18.96 16.13 -11.37
N GLU A 125 19.60 15.14 -12.01
CA GLU A 125 20.79 15.36 -12.80
C GLU A 125 20.52 16.22 -14.05
N GLU A 126 19.37 16.04 -14.69
CA GLU A 126 18.91 16.83 -15.83
C GLU A 126 18.60 18.29 -15.43
N ARG A 127 17.89 18.48 -14.33
CA ARG A 127 17.41 19.79 -13.91
C ARG A 127 18.44 20.62 -13.18
N TYR A 128 19.21 20.01 -12.27
CA TYR A 128 20.12 20.71 -11.38
C TYR A 128 21.61 20.40 -11.62
N GLY A 129 21.90 19.50 -12.56
CA GLY A 129 23.25 19.07 -12.89
C GLY A 129 23.73 17.84 -12.09
N LYS A 130 24.72 17.15 -12.64
CA LYS A 130 25.24 15.87 -12.13
C LYS A 130 25.79 15.90 -10.70
N ASN A 131 26.17 17.07 -10.21
CA ASN A 131 26.71 17.25 -8.87
C ASN A 131 25.66 17.67 -7.84
N PHE A 132 24.39 17.72 -8.21
CA PHE A 132 23.30 18.11 -7.31
C PHE A 132 23.03 17.08 -6.21
N ILE A 133 23.09 15.81 -6.56
CA ILE A 133 22.93 14.72 -5.60
C ILE A 133 24.22 14.61 -4.77
N PRO A 134 24.16 14.81 -3.44
CA PRO A 134 25.34 14.71 -2.59
C PRO A 134 26.03 13.36 -2.68
N GLU A 135 27.36 13.36 -2.55
CA GLU A 135 28.14 12.12 -2.50
C GLU A 135 27.64 11.23 -1.35
N GLY A 136 27.47 9.94 -1.64
CA GLY A 136 26.97 8.95 -0.68
C GLY A 136 25.44 8.81 -0.66
N MET A 137 24.68 9.73 -1.24
CA MET A 137 23.23 9.51 -1.45
C MET A 137 22.97 8.47 -2.54
N THR A 138 22.00 7.60 -2.29
CA THR A 138 21.68 6.47 -3.16
C THR A 138 20.33 6.61 -3.86
N ILE A 139 20.00 7.84 -4.24
CA ILE A 139 18.82 8.11 -5.08
C ILE A 139 19.01 7.40 -6.42
N GLN A 140 17.97 6.69 -6.87
CA GLN A 140 17.97 5.89 -8.11
C GLN A 140 16.66 6.06 -8.85
N ASP A 141 16.69 5.77 -10.15
CA ASP A 141 15.51 5.57 -10.94
C ASP A 141 14.91 4.17 -10.70
N PHE A 142 13.60 4.04 -10.80
CA PHE A 142 12.93 2.75 -10.65
C PHE A 142 13.10 1.82 -11.86
N GLY A 143 13.59 2.34 -13.00
CA GLY A 143 13.80 1.58 -14.22
C GLY A 143 12.52 1.28 -15.01
N VAL A 144 11.43 1.97 -14.68
CA VAL A 144 10.15 1.96 -15.40
C VAL A 144 9.65 3.39 -15.53
N THR A 145 8.91 3.69 -16.58
CA THR A 145 8.31 4.99 -16.84
C THR A 145 6.84 5.02 -16.42
N TYR A 146 6.29 6.23 -16.29
CA TYR A 146 4.86 6.39 -16.04
C TYR A 146 4.00 5.78 -17.15
N ASP A 147 4.38 5.99 -18.42
CA ASP A 147 3.64 5.48 -19.58
C ASP A 147 3.59 3.95 -19.62
N GLU A 148 4.67 3.29 -19.20
CA GLU A 148 4.70 1.83 -19.04
C GLU A 148 3.78 1.35 -17.91
N LEU A 149 3.63 2.12 -16.83
CA LEU A 149 2.79 1.78 -15.69
C LEU A 149 1.33 2.25 -15.83
N GLU A 150 1.04 3.23 -16.68
CA GLU A 150 -0.30 3.82 -16.81
C GLU A 150 -1.41 2.79 -17.02
N PRO A 151 -1.29 1.80 -17.92
CA PRO A 151 -2.31 0.77 -18.09
C PRO A 151 -2.57 -0.06 -16.84
N PHE A 152 -1.56 -0.24 -16.00
CA PHE A 152 -1.68 -0.98 -14.74
C PHE A 152 -2.28 -0.11 -13.64
N PHE A 153 -2.01 1.19 -13.61
CA PHE A 153 -2.72 2.13 -12.75
C PHE A 153 -4.21 2.16 -13.07
N ASP A 154 -4.56 2.25 -14.36
CA ASP A 154 -5.96 2.21 -14.79
C ASP A 154 -6.65 0.90 -14.39
N LYS A 155 -5.99 -0.25 -14.60
CA LYS A 155 -6.47 -1.56 -14.15
C LYS A 155 -6.68 -1.60 -12.63
N ALA A 156 -5.70 -1.13 -11.86
CA ALA A 156 -5.78 -1.11 -10.40
C ALA A 156 -6.93 -0.24 -9.90
N GLU A 157 -7.11 0.96 -10.46
CA GLU A 157 -8.23 1.84 -10.11
C GLU A 157 -9.59 1.19 -10.40
N LYS A 158 -9.72 0.49 -11.53
CA LYS A 158 -10.93 -0.27 -11.87
C LYS A 158 -11.16 -1.43 -10.90
N VAL A 159 -10.11 -2.16 -10.54
CA VAL A 159 -10.21 -3.24 -9.54
C VAL A 159 -10.61 -2.70 -8.17
N PHE A 160 -10.09 -1.54 -7.78
CA PHE A 160 -10.34 -0.95 -6.46
C PHE A 160 -11.65 -0.14 -6.40
N GLY A 161 -12.26 0.19 -7.55
CA GLY A 161 -13.43 1.05 -7.58
C GLY A 161 -13.11 2.48 -7.17
N THR A 162 -11.96 2.99 -7.61
CA THR A 162 -11.44 4.29 -7.19
C THR A 162 -12.36 5.43 -7.65
N SER A 163 -12.68 6.30 -6.71
CA SER A 163 -13.46 7.52 -6.94
C SER A 163 -12.51 8.71 -7.13
N GLY A 164 -12.76 9.55 -8.11
CA GLY A 164 -11.89 10.70 -8.36
C GLY A 164 -12.35 11.58 -9.50
N THR A 165 -11.65 12.70 -9.71
CA THR A 165 -11.85 13.63 -10.81
C THR A 165 -10.57 13.70 -11.64
N PRO A 166 -10.56 13.26 -12.90
CA PRO A 166 -9.39 13.36 -13.75
C PRO A 166 -9.13 14.81 -14.14
N TRP A 167 -7.86 15.20 -14.31
CA TRP A 167 -7.52 16.47 -14.93
C TRP A 167 -7.50 16.37 -16.45
N SER A 168 -6.74 15.43 -16.99
CA SER A 168 -6.66 15.20 -18.42
C SER A 168 -6.86 13.73 -18.76
N ILE A 169 -7.40 13.49 -19.95
CA ILE A 169 -7.58 12.15 -20.53
C ILE A 169 -7.09 12.20 -21.97
N LYS A 170 -6.09 11.37 -22.31
CA LYS A 170 -5.49 11.30 -23.65
C LYS A 170 -5.09 12.68 -24.18
N GLY A 171 -4.42 13.46 -23.32
CA GLY A 171 -3.92 14.81 -23.63
C GLY A 171 -4.99 15.91 -23.63
N GLN A 172 -6.25 15.59 -23.35
CA GLN A 172 -7.32 16.59 -23.32
C GLN A 172 -7.69 16.96 -21.88
N VAL A 173 -7.66 18.23 -21.56
CA VAL A 173 -8.06 18.75 -20.24
C VAL A 173 -9.57 18.65 -20.09
N VAL A 174 -10.02 17.85 -19.11
CA VAL A 174 -11.43 17.61 -18.79
C VAL A 174 -11.80 18.04 -17.37
N GLY A 175 -10.81 18.21 -16.50
CA GLY A 175 -10.97 18.44 -15.07
C GLY A 175 -11.02 19.89 -14.62
N LYS A 176 -10.86 20.86 -15.52
CA LYS A 176 -10.74 22.28 -15.18
C LYS A 176 -11.91 22.80 -14.35
N GLU A 177 -13.13 22.53 -14.77
CA GLU A 177 -14.34 22.99 -14.10
C GLU A 177 -14.80 22.07 -12.96
N SER A 178 -14.38 20.80 -12.99
CA SER A 178 -14.79 19.80 -12.02
C SER A 178 -13.82 19.63 -10.83
N GLY A 179 -12.73 20.40 -10.78
CA GLY A 179 -11.77 20.38 -9.67
C GLY A 179 -10.78 19.22 -9.72
N GLY A 180 -10.36 18.83 -10.92
CA GLY A 180 -9.24 17.90 -11.10
C GLY A 180 -7.91 18.54 -10.71
N ASN A 181 -6.91 17.72 -10.43
CA ASN A 181 -5.55 18.16 -10.10
C ASN A 181 -4.80 18.60 -11.37
N PRO A 182 -4.46 19.89 -11.55
CA PRO A 182 -3.79 20.38 -12.76
C PRO A 182 -2.37 19.83 -12.94
N PHE A 183 -1.79 19.28 -11.89
CA PHE A 183 -0.45 18.71 -11.89
C PHE A 183 -0.46 17.18 -12.06
N ALA A 184 -1.65 16.56 -12.07
CA ALA A 184 -1.75 15.11 -12.25
C ALA A 184 -1.27 14.69 -13.65
N PRO A 185 -0.56 13.56 -13.75
CA PRO A 185 -0.17 13.01 -15.05
C PRO A 185 -1.40 12.62 -15.88
N ASP A 186 -1.20 12.61 -17.22
CA ASP A 186 -2.26 12.24 -18.15
C ASP A 186 -2.72 10.79 -17.94
N ARG A 187 -3.96 10.51 -18.34
CA ARG A 187 -4.65 9.24 -18.13
C ARG A 187 -5.22 8.70 -19.43
N SER A 188 -5.32 7.38 -19.53
CA SER A 188 -6.00 6.72 -20.65
C SER A 188 -7.53 6.72 -20.51
N ASP A 189 -8.06 6.77 -19.28
CA ASP A 189 -9.49 6.68 -18.98
C ASP A 189 -9.86 7.49 -17.73
N LYS A 190 -11.16 7.71 -17.53
CA LYS A 190 -11.71 8.33 -16.32
C LYS A 190 -11.62 7.39 -15.11
N PHE A 191 -11.76 7.95 -13.91
CA PHE A 191 -11.97 7.13 -12.72
C PHE A 191 -13.26 6.32 -12.82
N PRO A 192 -13.31 5.11 -12.24
CA PRO A 192 -14.51 4.27 -12.19
C PRO A 192 -15.76 4.99 -11.61
N LEU A 193 -15.51 5.84 -10.62
CA LEU A 193 -16.56 6.58 -9.90
C LEU A 193 -16.18 8.05 -9.75
N PRO A 194 -17.16 8.96 -9.64
CA PRO A 194 -16.91 10.37 -9.35
C PRO A 194 -16.25 10.54 -7.97
N ALA A 195 -15.58 11.66 -7.76
CA ALA A 195 -14.95 11.98 -6.48
C ALA A 195 -15.93 11.92 -5.32
N GLN A 196 -15.41 11.64 -4.12
CA GLN A 196 -16.18 11.69 -2.88
C GLN A 196 -16.67 13.12 -2.59
N LYS A 197 -17.79 13.22 -1.90
CA LYS A 197 -18.26 14.53 -1.40
C LYS A 197 -17.29 15.07 -0.36
N ARG A 198 -16.96 16.34 -0.45
CA ARG A 198 -16.13 17.02 0.54
C ARG A 198 -16.83 17.08 1.89
N THR A 199 -16.06 16.80 2.94
CA THR A 199 -16.48 17.17 4.29
C THR A 199 -16.38 18.68 4.48
N TYR A 200 -17.04 19.24 5.50
CA TYR A 200 -16.96 20.68 5.76
C TYR A 200 -15.53 21.16 6.01
N SER A 201 -14.75 20.39 6.74
CA SER A 201 -13.32 20.70 6.95
C SER A 201 -12.50 20.70 5.66
N ALA A 202 -12.75 19.76 4.78
CA ALA A 202 -12.11 19.71 3.46
C ALA A 202 -12.53 20.89 2.56
N GLN A 203 -13.80 21.32 2.65
CA GLN A 203 -14.29 22.51 1.96
C GLN A 203 -13.61 23.78 2.46
N LEU A 204 -13.51 23.98 3.78
CA LEU A 204 -12.81 25.12 4.37
C LEU A 204 -11.35 25.18 3.90
N PHE A 205 -10.66 24.05 3.89
CA PHE A 205 -9.28 23.97 3.36
C PHE A 205 -9.21 24.37 1.89
N ALA A 206 -10.10 23.83 1.06
CA ALA A 206 -10.13 24.13 -0.37
C ALA A 206 -10.39 25.62 -0.65
N GLU A 207 -11.30 26.25 0.09
CA GLU A 207 -11.59 27.68 -0.03
C GLU A 207 -10.38 28.53 0.40
N ALA A 208 -9.74 28.17 1.50
CA ALA A 208 -8.52 28.84 1.97
C ALA A 208 -7.38 28.70 0.97
N ALA A 209 -7.13 27.52 0.44
CA ALA A 209 -6.10 27.27 -0.56
C ALA A 209 -6.34 28.10 -1.86
N LYS A 210 -7.57 28.13 -2.36
CA LYS A 210 -7.96 28.96 -3.49
C LYS A 210 -7.75 30.46 -3.23
N SER A 211 -8.04 30.93 -2.02
CA SER A 211 -7.91 32.34 -1.67
C SER A 211 -6.46 32.86 -1.72
N VAL A 212 -5.49 31.96 -1.61
CA VAL A 212 -4.06 32.26 -1.73
C VAL A 212 -3.45 31.81 -3.05
N GLY A 213 -4.27 31.42 -4.04
CA GLY A 213 -3.86 31.12 -5.40
C GLY A 213 -3.44 29.67 -5.66
N TYR A 214 -3.68 28.73 -4.75
CA TYR A 214 -3.37 27.31 -4.96
C TYR A 214 -4.52 26.57 -5.65
N HIS A 215 -4.23 25.33 -6.09
CA HIS A 215 -5.10 24.49 -6.89
C HIS A 215 -5.61 23.27 -6.10
N PRO A 216 -6.55 23.45 -5.14
CA PRO A 216 -7.07 22.34 -4.36
C PRO A 216 -7.92 21.39 -5.21
N TYR A 217 -7.65 20.09 -5.06
CA TYR A 217 -8.35 19.03 -5.75
C TYR A 217 -8.86 17.96 -4.78
N ASP A 218 -9.89 17.20 -5.20
CA ASP A 218 -10.40 16.08 -4.40
C ASP A 218 -9.46 14.90 -4.47
N LEU A 219 -9.06 14.38 -3.30
CA LEU A 219 -8.15 13.24 -3.23
C LEU A 219 -8.77 12.01 -3.90
N PRO A 220 -8.05 11.32 -4.81
CA PRO A 220 -8.48 10.04 -5.33
C PRO A 220 -8.66 9.03 -4.20
N SER A 221 -9.79 8.34 -4.19
CA SER A 221 -10.20 7.49 -3.09
C SER A 221 -10.58 6.09 -3.54
N ALA A 222 -9.96 5.09 -2.96
CA ALA A 222 -10.41 3.71 -3.07
C ALA A 222 -11.59 3.38 -2.11
N ASN A 223 -12.30 4.40 -1.64
CA ASN A 223 -13.64 4.30 -1.09
C ASN A 223 -14.63 4.62 -2.21
N THR A 224 -15.53 3.72 -2.53
CA THR A 224 -16.52 3.91 -3.60
C THR A 224 -17.51 5.01 -3.25
N SER A 225 -17.70 5.98 -4.13
CA SER A 225 -18.68 7.06 -3.95
C SER A 225 -20.11 6.65 -4.32
N GLY A 226 -20.28 5.48 -4.93
CA GLY A 226 -21.55 4.85 -5.30
C GLY A 226 -21.43 3.34 -5.35
N PRO A 227 -22.51 2.60 -5.60
CA PRO A 227 -22.45 1.16 -5.83
C PRO A 227 -21.54 0.85 -7.03
N TYR A 228 -20.71 -0.16 -6.90
CA TYR A 228 -19.76 -0.53 -7.94
C TYR A 228 -19.52 -2.04 -7.99
N THR A 229 -19.45 -2.58 -9.19
CA THR A 229 -19.00 -3.96 -9.42
C THR A 229 -17.67 -3.90 -10.16
N ASN A 230 -16.62 -4.43 -9.57
CA ASN A 230 -15.30 -4.39 -10.16
C ASN A 230 -15.12 -5.42 -11.29
N PRO A 231 -14.03 -5.36 -12.08
CA PRO A 231 -13.79 -6.30 -13.18
C PRO A 231 -13.74 -7.78 -12.78
N TYR A 232 -13.52 -8.09 -11.51
CA TYR A 232 -13.55 -9.46 -10.98
C TYR A 232 -14.94 -9.89 -10.47
N GLY A 233 -15.97 -9.08 -10.67
CA GLY A 233 -17.33 -9.36 -10.22
C GLY A 233 -17.60 -9.07 -8.74
N ALA A 234 -16.63 -8.54 -7.99
CA ALA A 234 -16.82 -8.17 -6.60
C ALA A 234 -17.70 -6.92 -6.48
N GLN A 235 -18.74 -7.00 -5.65
CA GLN A 235 -19.67 -5.91 -5.42
C GLN A 235 -19.22 -5.06 -4.23
N MET A 236 -19.21 -3.74 -4.44
CA MET A 236 -18.82 -2.75 -3.44
C MET A 236 -20.00 -1.82 -3.14
N GLY A 237 -20.22 -1.54 -1.86
CA GLY A 237 -21.24 -0.60 -1.41
C GLY A 237 -20.73 0.85 -1.40
N PRO A 238 -21.64 1.85 -1.40
CA PRO A 238 -21.24 3.25 -1.30
C PRO A 238 -20.67 3.59 0.09
N CYS A 239 -19.74 4.53 0.15
CA CYS A 239 -19.24 5.07 1.41
C CYS A 239 -20.36 5.81 2.16
N ASN A 240 -20.50 5.54 3.46
CA ASN A 240 -21.44 6.23 4.34
C ASN A 240 -20.80 7.32 5.22
N PHE A 241 -19.54 7.67 4.93
CA PHE A 241 -18.81 8.72 5.63
C PHE A 241 -18.70 8.55 7.15
N CYS A 242 -18.53 7.32 7.63
CA CYS A 242 -18.44 7.01 9.07
C CYS A 242 -17.18 7.52 9.77
N GLY A 243 -16.17 8.01 9.05
CA GLY A 243 -14.92 8.53 9.61
C GLY A 243 -13.87 7.47 10.03
N TYR A 244 -14.16 6.19 9.89
CA TYR A 244 -13.32 5.10 10.39
C TYR A 244 -12.63 4.31 9.26
N CYS A 245 -11.75 4.97 8.51
CA CYS A 245 -10.99 4.30 7.45
C CYS A 245 -9.58 3.91 7.91
N SER A 246 -8.81 4.91 8.36
CA SER A 246 -7.42 4.69 8.77
C SER A 246 -7.34 3.92 10.09
N GLY A 247 -6.74 2.74 10.03
CA GLY A 247 -6.62 1.84 11.15
C GLY A 247 -7.80 0.90 11.40
N TYR A 248 -8.82 0.89 10.51
CA TYR A 248 -10.03 0.05 10.65
C TYR A 248 -10.35 -0.68 9.35
N ALA A 249 -10.97 -1.85 9.44
CA ALA A 249 -11.64 -2.49 8.31
C ALA A 249 -12.97 -1.78 7.99
N CYS A 250 -13.42 -1.86 6.75
CA CYS A 250 -14.63 -1.19 6.30
C CYS A 250 -15.82 -2.16 6.26
N TYR A 251 -16.82 -1.94 7.09
CA TYR A 251 -18.03 -2.77 7.15
C TYR A 251 -19.02 -2.55 5.98
N MET A 252 -18.87 -1.40 5.29
CA MET A 252 -19.72 -1.06 4.14
C MET A 252 -19.29 -1.71 2.83
N TYR A 253 -18.20 -2.46 2.82
CA TYR A 253 -17.59 -2.96 1.57
C TYR A 253 -17.24 -1.83 0.58
N SER A 254 -17.10 -0.60 1.06
CA SER A 254 -16.78 0.57 0.25
C SER A 254 -15.28 0.77 0.07
N LYS A 255 -14.52 0.70 1.17
CA LYS A 255 -13.07 0.82 1.09
C LYS A 255 -12.47 -0.45 0.52
N ALA A 256 -11.74 -0.30 -0.57
CA ALA A 256 -11.04 -1.39 -1.21
C ALA A 256 -10.09 -2.11 -0.24
N SER A 257 -10.09 -3.41 -0.31
CA SER A 257 -9.16 -4.30 0.38
C SER A 257 -9.02 -5.60 -0.41
N PRO A 258 -7.96 -6.39 -0.21
CA PRO A 258 -7.85 -7.70 -0.84
C PRO A 258 -9.09 -8.58 -0.59
N ASN A 259 -9.68 -8.45 0.60
CA ASN A 259 -10.86 -9.23 1.03
C ASN A 259 -12.15 -8.83 0.29
N VAL A 260 -12.29 -7.54 -0.04
CA VAL A 260 -13.46 -7.02 -0.75
C VAL A 260 -13.33 -7.20 -2.25
N ASN A 261 -12.15 -6.90 -2.80
CA ASN A 261 -11.98 -6.70 -4.24
C ASN A 261 -11.48 -7.94 -5.00
N ILE A 262 -10.71 -8.82 -4.34
CA ILE A 262 -9.96 -9.88 -5.02
C ILE A 262 -10.30 -11.26 -4.47
N LEU A 263 -10.29 -11.43 -3.16
CA LEU A 263 -10.49 -12.73 -2.52
C LEU A 263 -11.82 -13.41 -2.89
N PRO A 264 -12.96 -12.69 -3.05
CA PRO A 264 -14.20 -13.34 -3.48
C PRO A 264 -14.08 -14.05 -4.84
N ALA A 265 -13.36 -13.44 -5.78
CA ALA A 265 -13.08 -14.07 -7.07
C ALA A 265 -12.10 -15.24 -6.94
N LEU A 266 -11.03 -15.08 -6.18
CA LEU A 266 -10.05 -16.15 -5.95
C LEU A 266 -10.66 -17.40 -5.28
N ARG A 267 -11.65 -17.22 -4.39
CA ARG A 267 -12.36 -18.34 -3.76
C ARG A 267 -13.15 -19.21 -4.76
N GLN A 268 -13.42 -18.71 -5.95
CA GLN A 268 -14.08 -19.46 -7.02
C GLN A 268 -13.07 -20.18 -7.93
N GLU A 269 -11.79 -19.90 -7.77
CA GLU A 269 -10.73 -20.46 -8.62
C GLU A 269 -10.25 -21.82 -8.09
N PRO A 270 -10.44 -22.92 -8.82
CA PRO A 270 -10.08 -24.25 -8.34
C PRO A 270 -8.56 -24.46 -8.21
N LYS A 271 -7.76 -23.57 -8.78
CA LYS A 271 -6.29 -23.60 -8.79
C LYS A 271 -5.68 -22.70 -7.72
N PHE A 272 -6.50 -22.09 -6.87
CA PHE A 272 -6.05 -21.21 -5.79
C PHE A 272 -6.29 -21.83 -4.42
N GLU A 273 -5.29 -21.77 -3.55
CA GLU A 273 -5.38 -22.15 -2.15
C GLU A 273 -4.79 -21.06 -1.26
N LEU A 274 -5.55 -20.61 -0.25
CA LEU A 274 -5.06 -19.69 0.80
C LEU A 274 -4.98 -20.44 2.13
N ARG A 275 -3.78 -20.48 2.70
CA ARG A 275 -3.52 -21.03 4.03
C ARG A 275 -3.19 -19.92 5.01
N ASN A 276 -4.08 -19.70 5.95
CA ASN A 276 -3.86 -18.80 7.09
C ASN A 276 -3.08 -19.50 8.22
N ASN A 277 -2.59 -18.71 9.19
CA ASN A 277 -1.75 -19.21 10.29
C ASN A 277 -0.56 -20.04 9.80
N SER A 278 0.01 -19.63 8.67
CA SER A 278 1.12 -20.30 7.99
C SER A 278 2.33 -19.39 7.99
N TYR A 279 3.19 -19.55 8.99
CA TYR A 279 4.36 -18.68 9.20
C TYR A 279 5.57 -19.20 8.43
N VAL A 280 5.94 -18.54 7.34
CA VAL A 280 7.10 -18.93 6.51
C VAL A 280 8.39 -18.62 7.26
N LEU A 281 9.23 -19.64 7.42
CA LEU A 281 10.51 -19.57 8.09
C LEU A 281 11.65 -19.24 7.14
N ARG A 282 11.62 -19.80 5.93
CA ARG A 282 12.67 -19.64 4.91
C ARG A 282 12.17 -20.01 3.53
N VAL A 283 12.85 -19.49 2.53
CA VAL A 283 12.81 -19.95 1.14
C VAL A 283 13.80 -21.11 1.00
N ASN A 284 13.36 -22.22 0.46
CA ASN A 284 14.21 -23.36 0.17
C ASN A 284 14.91 -23.14 -1.18
N LEU A 285 16.20 -23.37 -1.23
CA LEU A 285 17.02 -23.15 -2.42
C LEU A 285 17.63 -24.47 -2.89
N THR A 286 18.04 -24.51 -4.16
CA THR A 286 18.94 -25.55 -4.67
C THR A 286 20.30 -25.49 -3.97
N ASP A 287 21.10 -26.56 -4.00
CA ASP A 287 22.40 -26.64 -3.35
C ASP A 287 23.37 -25.54 -3.83
N ASP A 288 23.29 -25.17 -5.09
CA ASP A 288 24.05 -24.06 -5.69
C ASP A 288 23.48 -22.66 -5.37
N LYS A 289 22.35 -22.61 -4.64
CA LYS A 289 21.61 -21.39 -4.22
C LYS A 289 21.14 -20.49 -5.37
N LYS A 290 21.05 -21.00 -6.58
CA LYS A 290 20.64 -20.19 -7.76
C LYS A 290 19.13 -20.19 -8.01
N ARG A 291 18.41 -21.14 -7.43
CA ARG A 291 16.95 -21.28 -7.66
C ARG A 291 16.23 -21.55 -6.34
N ALA A 292 15.06 -20.96 -6.19
CA ALA A 292 14.10 -21.34 -5.17
C ALA A 292 13.41 -22.66 -5.57
N THR A 293 13.17 -23.53 -4.60
CA THR A 293 12.49 -24.83 -4.77
C THR A 293 11.16 -24.89 -4.01
N GLY A 294 10.85 -23.84 -3.27
CA GLY A 294 9.67 -23.73 -2.43
C GLY A 294 9.96 -22.99 -1.13
N VAL A 295 9.14 -23.19 -0.13
CA VAL A 295 9.29 -22.61 1.20
C VAL A 295 9.08 -23.63 2.29
N THR A 296 9.66 -23.37 3.46
CA THR A 296 9.36 -24.07 4.70
C THR A 296 8.59 -23.13 5.60
N TYR A 297 7.46 -23.59 6.16
CA TYR A 297 6.61 -22.80 7.04
C TYR A 297 6.13 -23.62 8.25
N VAL A 298 5.67 -22.93 9.28
CA VAL A 298 4.97 -23.54 10.44
C VAL A 298 3.47 -23.34 10.25
N ASP A 299 2.71 -24.40 10.34
CA ASP A 299 1.26 -24.40 10.21
C ASP A 299 0.53 -24.00 11.52
N ALA A 300 -0.80 -23.95 11.46
CA ALA A 300 -1.64 -23.59 12.59
C ALA A 300 -1.50 -24.54 13.81
N GLN A 301 -0.98 -25.75 13.60
CA GLN A 301 -0.72 -26.76 14.64
C GLN A 301 0.72 -26.73 15.18
N GLY A 302 1.54 -25.77 14.71
CA GLY A 302 2.94 -25.65 15.08
C GLY A 302 3.86 -26.66 14.39
N ARG A 303 3.42 -27.33 13.34
CA ARG A 303 4.19 -28.33 12.60
C ARG A 303 4.99 -27.65 11.48
N GLU A 304 6.23 -28.07 11.31
CA GLU A 304 7.04 -27.65 10.16
C GLU A 304 6.57 -28.39 8.90
N VAL A 305 6.29 -27.63 7.85
CA VAL A 305 5.74 -28.09 6.57
C VAL A 305 6.57 -27.52 5.43
N VAL A 306 6.87 -28.34 4.44
CA VAL A 306 7.50 -27.92 3.18
C VAL A 306 6.45 -27.78 2.09
N GLN A 307 6.39 -26.62 1.46
CA GLN A 307 5.60 -26.37 0.24
C GLN A 307 6.55 -26.22 -0.94
N PRO A 308 6.71 -27.25 -1.77
CA PRO A 308 7.47 -27.15 -3.01
C PRO A 308 6.75 -26.25 -4.03
N ALA A 309 7.53 -25.49 -4.80
CA ALA A 309 7.01 -24.67 -5.89
C ALA A 309 8.11 -24.35 -6.93
N ASP A 310 7.69 -24.07 -8.16
CA ASP A 310 8.60 -23.62 -9.23
C ASP A 310 8.91 -22.12 -9.11
N LEU A 311 7.94 -21.33 -8.58
CA LEU A 311 8.06 -19.90 -8.36
C LEU A 311 7.75 -19.56 -6.90
N VAL A 312 8.61 -18.76 -6.27
CA VAL A 312 8.39 -18.21 -4.91
C VAL A 312 8.30 -16.71 -4.99
N ILE A 313 7.17 -16.14 -4.52
CA ILE A 313 6.91 -14.70 -4.51
C ILE A 313 6.89 -14.20 -3.07
N LEU A 314 7.76 -13.26 -2.72
CA LEU A 314 7.79 -12.62 -1.41
C LEU A 314 6.91 -11.38 -1.42
N SER A 315 5.79 -11.42 -0.71
CA SER A 315 4.79 -10.35 -0.58
C SER A 315 4.44 -10.04 0.88
N ALA A 316 5.39 -10.30 1.79
CA ALA A 316 5.19 -10.26 3.24
C ALA A 316 5.49 -8.88 3.87
N PHE A 317 5.41 -7.80 3.11
CA PHE A 317 5.89 -6.46 3.46
C PHE A 317 7.43 -6.34 3.42
N GLN A 318 7.92 -5.14 3.12
CA GLN A 318 9.34 -4.89 2.82
C GLN A 318 10.30 -5.43 3.89
N PHE A 319 10.06 -5.17 5.17
CA PHE A 319 10.94 -5.64 6.24
C PHE A 319 10.95 -7.16 6.36
N HIS A 320 9.80 -7.79 6.20
CA HIS A 320 9.71 -9.24 6.30
C HIS A 320 10.28 -9.93 5.07
N ASN A 321 10.14 -9.33 3.88
CA ASN A 321 10.79 -9.84 2.66
C ASN A 321 12.31 -9.84 2.83
N VAL A 322 12.89 -8.72 3.30
CA VAL A 322 14.32 -8.61 3.59
C VAL A 322 14.74 -9.64 4.65
N HIS A 323 13.97 -9.75 5.73
CA HIS A 323 14.25 -10.73 6.80
C HIS A 323 14.25 -12.17 6.27
N LEU A 324 13.25 -12.54 5.45
CA LEU A 324 13.21 -13.86 4.81
C LEU A 324 14.40 -14.10 3.86
N MET A 325 14.80 -13.09 3.08
CA MET A 325 15.99 -13.20 2.22
C MET A 325 17.25 -13.47 3.05
N LEU A 326 17.44 -12.74 4.15
CA LEU A 326 18.58 -12.93 5.06
C LEU A 326 18.57 -14.32 5.69
N LEU A 327 17.44 -14.78 6.22
CA LEU A 327 17.29 -16.11 6.81
C LEU A 327 17.50 -17.24 5.80
N SER A 328 17.22 -16.99 4.53
CA SER A 328 17.34 -17.96 3.44
C SER A 328 18.70 -17.91 2.72
N GLY A 329 19.55 -16.97 3.10
CA GLY A 329 20.86 -16.78 2.44
C GLY A 329 20.75 -16.27 1.00
N ILE A 330 19.71 -15.49 0.69
CA ILE A 330 19.46 -14.91 -0.63
C ILE A 330 20.14 -13.54 -0.71
N GLY A 331 21.02 -13.38 -1.69
CA GLY A 331 21.76 -12.15 -1.92
C GLY A 331 22.85 -11.87 -0.89
N LYS A 332 23.56 -10.75 -1.06
CA LYS A 332 24.62 -10.31 -0.14
C LYS A 332 24.01 -9.36 0.91
N PRO A 333 24.06 -9.70 2.21
CA PRO A 333 23.61 -8.79 3.27
C PRO A 333 24.37 -7.47 3.22
N TYR A 334 23.64 -6.36 3.44
CA TYR A 334 24.27 -5.05 3.51
C TYR A 334 25.09 -4.90 4.79
N ASN A 335 26.34 -4.51 4.62
CA ASN A 335 27.25 -4.15 5.71
C ASN A 335 27.44 -2.61 5.70
N PRO A 336 26.94 -1.88 6.71
CA PRO A 336 27.03 -0.42 6.75
C PRO A 336 28.47 0.09 7.01
N ILE A 337 29.39 -0.75 7.48
CA ILE A 337 30.78 -0.36 7.72
C ILE A 337 31.58 -0.36 6.41
N THR A 338 31.43 -1.42 5.61
CA THR A 338 32.14 -1.56 4.32
C THR A 338 31.36 -1.00 3.15
N ASN A 339 30.10 -0.59 3.35
CA ASN A 339 29.16 -0.16 2.32
C ASN A 339 28.94 -1.20 1.22
N GLU A 340 29.08 -2.48 1.55
CA GLU A 340 28.90 -3.60 0.62
C GLU A 340 27.59 -4.34 0.84
N GLY A 341 27.12 -5.00 -0.22
CA GLY A 341 25.87 -5.75 -0.20
C GLY A 341 24.64 -4.89 -0.50
N THR A 342 23.53 -5.53 -0.80
CA THR A 342 22.28 -4.86 -1.25
C THR A 342 21.07 -5.24 -0.43
N VAL A 343 21.07 -6.43 0.21
CA VAL A 343 19.90 -6.89 0.97
C VAL A 343 19.84 -6.18 2.31
N GLY A 344 18.78 -5.36 2.47
CA GLY A 344 18.56 -4.52 3.64
C GLY A 344 19.13 -3.10 3.53
N ARG A 345 19.63 -2.70 2.35
CA ARG A 345 20.10 -1.35 2.06
C ARG A 345 18.98 -0.46 1.54
N ASN A 346 19.13 0.86 1.72
CA ASN A 346 18.31 1.92 1.10
C ASN A 346 16.83 1.84 1.45
N PHE A 347 16.49 1.48 2.68
CA PHE A 347 15.12 1.63 3.12
C PHE A 347 14.75 3.11 3.18
N ALA A 348 13.70 3.47 2.47
CA ALA A 348 13.11 4.81 2.50
C ALA A 348 11.60 4.70 2.73
N TYR A 349 11.02 5.71 3.35
CA TYR A 349 9.58 5.83 3.56
C TYR A 349 9.16 7.28 3.49
N GLN A 350 7.87 7.51 3.25
CA GLN A 350 7.32 8.86 3.22
C GLN A 350 7.33 9.49 4.61
N ASN A 351 7.90 10.69 4.72
CA ASN A 351 7.78 11.53 5.90
C ASN A 351 6.49 12.32 5.83
N ILE A 352 5.73 12.33 6.92
CA ILE A 352 4.48 13.07 7.02
C ILE A 352 4.62 14.05 8.17
N SER A 353 4.49 15.35 7.86
CA SER A 353 4.35 16.40 8.85
C SER A 353 2.86 16.69 9.06
N THR A 354 2.45 16.83 10.31
CA THR A 354 1.05 17.12 10.65
C THR A 354 0.92 18.53 11.17
N LEU A 355 0.09 19.32 10.51
CA LEU A 355 -0.37 20.61 11.02
C LEU A 355 -1.79 20.48 11.56
N LYS A 356 -2.07 21.14 12.67
CA LYS A 356 -3.41 21.25 13.25
C LYS A 356 -3.83 22.70 13.27
N ALA A 357 -4.92 23.01 12.58
CA ALA A 357 -5.56 24.30 12.65
C ALA A 357 -6.66 24.29 13.71
N LEU A 358 -6.63 25.28 14.60
CA LEU A 358 -7.68 25.49 15.59
C LEU A 358 -8.60 26.59 15.06
N PHE A 359 -9.86 26.29 14.93
CA PHE A 359 -10.89 27.24 14.55
C PHE A 359 -11.53 27.89 15.80
N ASP A 360 -12.23 28.99 15.61
CA ASP A 360 -13.02 29.60 16.68
C ASP A 360 -14.18 28.69 17.11
N LYS A 361 -14.78 29.02 18.26
CA LYS A 361 -15.87 28.23 18.84
C LYS A 361 -17.14 28.13 17.99
N ASN A 362 -17.28 28.99 16.97
CA ASN A 362 -18.46 29.01 16.08
C ASN A 362 -18.25 28.14 14.84
N THR A 363 -17.02 27.71 14.56
CA THR A 363 -16.67 26.83 13.46
C THR A 363 -16.61 25.39 13.96
N THR A 364 -17.70 24.65 13.77
CA THR A 364 -17.79 23.26 14.22
C THR A 364 -17.56 22.31 13.05
N THR A 365 -16.46 21.56 13.12
CA THR A 365 -16.23 20.42 12.24
C THR A 365 -16.66 19.13 12.95
N ASN A 366 -17.50 18.33 12.31
CA ASN A 366 -17.94 17.06 12.90
C ASN A 366 -16.85 15.99 12.75
N PRO A 367 -16.22 15.52 13.83
CA PRO A 367 -15.16 14.51 13.78
C PRO A 367 -15.67 13.10 13.44
N PHE A 368 -16.98 12.89 13.43
CA PHE A 368 -17.62 11.59 13.15
C PHE A 368 -18.13 11.48 11.71
N ILE A 369 -17.86 12.46 10.87
CA ILE A 369 -18.19 12.43 9.45
C ILE A 369 -16.91 12.56 8.64
N GLY A 370 -16.61 11.56 7.82
CA GLY A 370 -15.47 11.58 6.93
C GLY A 370 -15.24 10.25 6.24
N ALA A 371 -14.33 10.25 5.31
CA ALA A 371 -13.76 9.04 4.72
C ALA A 371 -12.27 9.27 4.51
N GLY A 372 -11.47 8.22 4.57
CA GLY A 372 -10.02 8.35 4.48
C GLY A 372 -9.55 9.01 3.19
N GLY A 373 -10.26 8.80 2.10
CA GLY A 373 -10.00 9.44 0.81
C GLY A 373 -10.90 10.62 0.47
N ALA A 374 -11.70 11.15 1.41
CA ALA A 374 -12.59 12.31 1.17
C ALA A 374 -11.93 13.67 1.53
N GLY A 375 -10.63 13.73 1.53
CA GLY A 375 -9.86 14.94 1.76
C GLY A 375 -9.67 15.80 0.50
N VAL A 376 -8.98 16.90 0.68
CA VAL A 376 -8.52 17.79 -0.38
C VAL A 376 -7.00 17.90 -0.31
N GLY A 377 -6.35 17.85 -1.45
CA GLY A 377 -4.91 18.04 -1.60
C GLY A 377 -4.59 19.28 -2.43
N VAL A 378 -3.34 19.73 -2.38
CA VAL A 378 -2.72 20.68 -3.29
C VAL A 378 -1.36 20.12 -3.69
N ASP A 379 -1.10 20.09 -5.00
CA ASP A 379 0.18 19.61 -5.54
C ASP A 379 1.05 20.75 -6.09
N ASP A 380 0.69 22.00 -5.75
CA ASP A 380 1.45 23.19 -6.15
C ASP A 380 2.90 23.16 -5.68
N PHE A 381 3.20 22.40 -4.62
CA PHE A 381 4.54 22.27 -4.03
C PHE A 381 5.19 20.92 -4.31
N ASN A 382 4.55 20.07 -5.09
CA ASN A 382 5.06 18.74 -5.41
C ASN A 382 6.00 18.79 -6.63
N ALA A 383 7.04 17.95 -6.62
CA ALA A 383 7.99 17.80 -7.72
C ALA A 383 8.46 19.17 -8.26
N ASP A 384 8.24 19.42 -9.55
CA ASP A 384 8.67 20.62 -10.27
C ASP A 384 7.61 21.71 -10.36
N ASN A 385 6.50 21.58 -9.65
CA ASN A 385 5.39 22.53 -9.72
C ASN A 385 5.72 23.91 -9.15
N PHE A 386 6.83 24.03 -8.42
CA PHE A 386 7.36 25.30 -7.94
C PHE A 386 8.89 25.33 -7.98
N ASP A 387 9.46 26.52 -7.96
CA ASP A 387 10.92 26.69 -7.86
C ASP A 387 11.34 26.65 -6.39
N HIS A 388 11.92 25.54 -5.98
CA HIS A 388 12.44 25.34 -4.62
C HIS A 388 13.96 25.60 -4.52
N GLY A 389 14.57 26.19 -5.55
CA GLY A 389 15.99 26.58 -5.55
C GLY A 389 16.94 25.38 -5.37
N PRO A 390 18.13 25.60 -4.79
CA PRO A 390 19.16 24.56 -4.67
C PRO A 390 18.83 23.47 -3.63
N HIS A 391 17.75 23.62 -2.89
CA HIS A 391 17.38 22.69 -1.83
C HIS A 391 16.33 21.66 -2.29
N GLY A 392 16.38 21.30 -3.56
CA GLY A 392 15.44 20.41 -4.23
C GLY A 392 14.73 19.42 -3.32
N PHE A 393 13.46 19.67 -3.07
CA PHE A 393 12.58 18.74 -2.39
C PHE A 393 11.59 18.19 -3.40
N VAL A 394 11.55 16.87 -3.50
CA VAL A 394 10.42 16.18 -4.08
C VAL A 394 9.57 15.72 -2.90
N GLY A 395 8.48 16.36 -2.68
CA GLY A 395 7.58 15.96 -1.63
C GLY A 395 6.32 16.79 -1.69
N GLY A 396 5.24 16.16 -1.92
CA GLY A 396 3.92 16.75 -1.92
C GLY A 396 3.18 16.53 -0.63
#